data_6575a6f95087d2195a30e3331accf3ac
#
_entry.id   6575a6f95087d2195a30e3331accf3ac
#
_cell.length_a   1.000
_cell.length_b   1.000
_cell.length_c   1.000
_cell.angle_alpha   90.00
_cell.angle_beta   90.00
_cell.angle_gamma   90.00
#
_symmetry.space_group_name_H-M   'P 1'
#
loop_
_entity.id
_entity.type
_entity.pdbx_description
1 polymer ?
#
loop_
_entity_poly.entity_id
_entity_poly.type
_entity_poly.pdbx_seq_one_letter_code
_entity_poly.pdbx_strand_id
1 'polypeptide(L)'
;MLNTDNYTQKLLGLEDVIITKVQRNLNETLIFIELPKKPHICPYCASITTRINNYRFQKIKDLPAFMQKTYLLLRKRRYFCSSCNKAFYENNNFITKYQRMTDRFTQHIISKLAEMRSYTSIASELGCSNTTVIRKANLISYPKAQLPKVLAIDEFKGNTDHEKYQCIITDVAKKQTLDILPNRKVEDLYQYFMSFSKAERDKVAYIVMDMSTLFRRLAKTCFPNASIVADKFHFIRLVNWALEHTRKSEQKKFSKQRRIYFKKSRWILTKSFHKLTSEEQLQLLNMISISENIRKAYMLKELFHNAINSEDILKNLLIWYEKAKQSGIEKFSKLADTIYSWKNEIIAALNTGFTNGYTEGCNNRAKVLKRVSFGLRNFNRFRNRLLFIASSKS
;
A
#
# COMPACT_ATOMS: atom_id res chain seq x y z
N MET A 1 36.58 -27.21 33.09
CA MET A 1 36.24 -25.97 32.36
C MET A 1 34.95 -26.21 31.60
N LEU A 2 33.84 -25.66 32.07
CA LEU A 2 32.58 -25.71 31.31
C LEU A 2 32.83 -25.01 29.96
N ASN A 3 32.46 -25.68 28.86
CA ASN A 3 32.70 -25.27 27.50
C ASN A 3 31.81 -24.04 27.18
N THR A 4 32.17 -22.86 27.72
CA THR A 4 31.40 -21.60 27.58
C THR A 4 31.25 -21.17 26.12
N ASP A 5 32.12 -21.65 25.23
CA ASP A 5 32.13 -21.32 23.81
C ASP A 5 30.89 -21.86 23.08
N ASN A 6 30.37 -23.01 23.49
CA ASN A 6 29.20 -23.65 22.85
C ASN A 6 27.89 -22.87 23.09
N TYR A 7 27.73 -22.24 24.26
CA TYR A 7 26.55 -21.42 24.59
C TYR A 7 26.56 -20.09 23.80
N THR A 8 27.72 -19.44 23.71
CA THR A 8 27.88 -18.19 22.95
C THR A 8 27.64 -18.39 21.45
N GLN A 9 28.14 -19.50 20.88
CA GLN A 9 27.91 -19.86 19.48
C GLN A 9 26.40 -20.08 19.21
N LYS A 10 25.73 -20.84 20.06
CA LYS A 10 24.28 -21.12 19.99
C LYS A 10 23.46 -19.82 20.15
N LEU A 11 23.79 -19.00 21.15
CA LEU A 11 23.10 -17.73 21.40
C LEU A 11 23.20 -16.78 20.21
N LEU A 12 24.35 -16.76 19.54
CA LEU A 12 24.60 -15.90 18.39
C LEU A 12 24.17 -16.57 17.06
N GLY A 13 23.73 -17.84 17.07
CA GLY A 13 23.40 -18.59 15.84
C GLY A 13 24.60 -18.68 14.89
N LEU A 14 25.80 -18.91 15.45
CA LEU A 14 27.08 -19.02 14.71
C LEU A 14 27.69 -20.39 14.94
N GLU A 15 26.93 -21.46 14.68
CA GLU A 15 27.32 -22.84 15.01
C GLU A 15 28.54 -23.33 14.24
N ASP A 16 28.74 -22.83 13.00
CA ASP A 16 29.83 -23.22 12.11
C ASP A 16 31.12 -22.41 12.30
N VAL A 17 31.27 -21.63 13.37
CA VAL A 17 32.44 -20.81 13.62
C VAL A 17 33.00 -21.02 15.01
N ILE A 18 34.29 -20.83 15.20
CA ILE A 18 34.98 -20.83 16.50
C ILE A 18 35.06 -19.37 16.96
N ILE A 19 34.47 -19.05 18.12
CA ILE A 19 34.62 -17.74 18.74
C ILE A 19 35.90 -17.76 19.58
N THR A 20 36.86 -16.92 19.21
CA THR A 20 38.17 -16.85 19.90
C THR A 20 38.23 -15.75 20.95
N LYS A 21 37.47 -14.66 20.76
CA LYS A 21 37.43 -13.51 21.69
C LYS A 21 36.15 -12.70 21.46
N VAL A 22 35.58 -12.18 22.52
CA VAL A 22 34.55 -11.13 22.49
C VAL A 22 35.09 -9.88 23.18
N GLN A 23 35.04 -8.76 22.49
CA GLN A 23 35.47 -7.46 23.02
C GLN A 23 34.30 -6.48 22.91
N ARG A 24 33.89 -5.91 24.00
CA ARG A 24 32.80 -4.92 24.07
C ARG A 24 33.36 -3.57 24.53
N ASN A 25 33.01 -2.53 23.82
CA ASN A 25 33.26 -1.16 24.21
C ASN A 25 31.94 -0.36 24.27
N LEU A 26 32.01 0.95 24.52
CA LEU A 26 30.79 1.80 24.63
C LEU A 26 29.95 1.87 23.37
N ASN A 27 30.53 1.67 22.17
CA ASN A 27 29.88 1.94 20.89
C ASN A 27 29.65 0.70 20.03
N GLU A 28 30.45 -0.35 20.23
CA GLU A 28 30.40 -1.56 19.40
C GLU A 28 30.82 -2.83 20.16
N THR A 29 30.31 -3.95 19.69
CA THR A 29 30.75 -5.30 20.11
C THR A 29 31.52 -5.92 18.96
N LEU A 30 32.75 -6.37 19.22
CA LEU A 30 33.61 -7.09 18.29
C LEU A 30 33.71 -8.55 18.70
N ILE A 31 33.32 -9.45 17.81
CA ILE A 31 33.37 -10.90 18.01
C ILE A 31 34.43 -11.46 17.04
N PHE A 32 35.54 -11.94 17.60
CA PHE A 32 36.62 -12.54 16.82
C PHE A 32 36.26 -14.00 16.53
N ILE A 33 36.26 -14.35 15.26
CA ILE A 33 35.85 -15.68 14.80
C ILE A 33 36.83 -16.29 13.82
N GLU A 34 36.90 -17.60 13.83
CA GLU A 34 37.58 -18.43 12.83
C GLU A 34 36.65 -19.57 12.37
N LEU A 35 36.85 -20.04 11.16
CA LEU A 35 36.19 -21.29 10.74
C LEU A 35 36.97 -22.49 11.28
N PRO A 36 36.33 -23.67 11.47
CA PRO A 36 37.04 -24.89 11.77
C PRO A 36 38.09 -25.20 10.67
N LYS A 37 39.28 -25.65 11.08
CA LYS A 37 40.30 -26.10 10.13
C LYS A 37 39.86 -27.38 9.44
N LYS A 38 39.80 -27.37 8.12
CA LYS A 38 39.47 -28.55 7.30
C LYS A 38 40.23 -28.53 5.99
N PRO A 39 40.41 -29.70 5.32
CA PRO A 39 40.89 -29.77 3.97
C PRO A 39 40.00 -28.97 3.01
N HIS A 40 40.58 -28.33 2.02
CA HIS A 40 39.86 -27.54 1.01
C HIS A 40 40.18 -28.03 -0.39
N ILE A 41 39.17 -28.09 -1.25
CA ILE A 41 39.31 -28.38 -2.67
C ILE A 41 39.76 -27.09 -3.36
N CYS A 42 40.84 -27.16 -4.10
CA CYS A 42 41.33 -26.04 -4.89
C CYS A 42 40.34 -25.68 -6.01
N PRO A 43 39.86 -24.43 -6.08
CA PRO A 43 38.90 -24.03 -7.11
C PRO A 43 39.45 -23.97 -8.52
N TYR A 44 40.77 -24.17 -8.70
CA TYR A 44 41.44 -24.10 -10.01
C TYR A 44 41.79 -25.47 -10.60
N CYS A 45 42.13 -26.45 -9.76
CA CYS A 45 42.58 -27.78 -10.23
C CYS A 45 41.95 -28.95 -9.49
N ALA A 46 40.97 -28.71 -8.62
CA ALA A 46 40.25 -29.67 -7.81
C ALA A 46 41.10 -30.50 -6.82
N SER A 47 42.42 -30.29 -6.73
CA SER A 47 43.27 -30.98 -5.74
C SER A 47 42.95 -30.56 -4.33
N ILE A 48 43.06 -31.45 -3.35
CA ILE A 48 42.83 -31.17 -1.93
C ILE A 48 44.11 -30.54 -1.35
N THR A 49 43.94 -29.51 -0.53
CA THR A 49 45.05 -28.88 0.20
C THR A 49 44.64 -28.51 1.65
N THR A 50 45.60 -28.65 2.54
CA THR A 50 45.53 -28.19 3.93
C THR A 50 46.54 -27.06 4.22
N ARG A 51 47.40 -26.76 3.23
CA ARG A 51 48.49 -25.77 3.39
C ARG A 51 47.98 -24.36 3.44
N ILE A 52 48.11 -23.69 4.61
CA ILE A 52 47.76 -22.31 4.82
C ILE A 52 48.95 -21.42 4.42
N ASN A 53 48.71 -20.47 3.51
CA ASN A 53 49.71 -19.51 3.07
C ASN A 53 49.80 -18.31 4.04
N ASN A 54 48.67 -17.69 4.32
CA ASN A 54 48.62 -16.55 5.24
C ASN A 54 47.19 -16.36 5.79
N TYR A 55 47.01 -15.35 6.62
CA TYR A 55 45.74 -14.95 7.25
C TYR A 55 45.44 -13.48 6.97
N ARG A 56 44.16 -13.12 6.92
CA ARG A 56 43.75 -11.75 6.96
C ARG A 56 42.52 -11.59 7.84
N PHE A 57 42.36 -10.43 8.48
CA PHE A 57 41.12 -10.10 9.17
C PHE A 57 40.13 -9.43 8.22
N GLN A 58 38.86 -9.83 8.30
CA GLN A 58 37.75 -9.24 7.59
C GLN A 58 36.73 -8.76 8.63
N LYS A 59 36.52 -7.44 8.73
CA LYS A 59 35.46 -6.85 9.58
C LYS A 59 34.13 -6.95 8.83
N ILE A 60 33.15 -7.61 9.44
CA ILE A 60 31.84 -7.95 8.85
C ILE A 60 30.78 -7.45 9.79
N LYS A 61 29.86 -6.64 9.30
CA LYS A 61 28.73 -6.16 10.09
C LYS A 61 27.71 -7.26 10.30
N ASP A 62 27.21 -7.39 11.54
CA ASP A 62 26.20 -8.37 11.92
C ASP A 62 25.00 -7.70 12.64
N LEU A 63 24.01 -8.50 13.00
CA LEU A 63 22.84 -8.06 13.77
C LEU A 63 23.30 -7.31 15.03
N PRO A 64 22.66 -6.17 15.38
CA PRO A 64 22.93 -5.51 16.65
C PRO A 64 22.67 -6.46 17.83
N ALA A 65 23.59 -6.57 18.74
CA ALA A 65 23.43 -7.31 19.97
C ALA A 65 23.46 -6.35 21.17
N PHE A 66 22.51 -6.52 22.09
CA PHE A 66 22.41 -5.70 23.31
C PHE A 66 22.40 -4.19 23.03
N MET A 67 21.67 -3.77 22.01
CA MET A 67 21.56 -2.38 21.51
C MET A 67 22.86 -1.76 20.97
N GLN A 68 23.90 -2.58 20.74
CA GLN A 68 25.18 -2.13 20.21
C GLN A 68 25.41 -2.63 18.78
N LYS A 69 26.13 -1.83 17.99
CA LYS A 69 26.61 -2.26 16.67
C LYS A 69 27.53 -3.47 16.86
N THR A 70 27.24 -4.57 16.16
CA THR A 70 28.03 -5.79 16.27
C THR A 70 28.80 -6.05 14.99
N TYR A 71 30.06 -6.43 15.15
CA TYR A 71 30.94 -6.82 14.04
C TYR A 71 31.60 -8.16 14.33
N LEU A 72 31.60 -9.01 13.30
CA LEU A 72 32.43 -10.22 13.30
C LEU A 72 33.78 -9.88 12.69
N LEU A 73 34.86 -10.21 13.39
CA LEU A 73 36.23 -10.11 12.92
C LEU A 73 36.68 -11.50 12.51
N LEU A 74 36.41 -11.87 11.25
CA LEU A 74 36.78 -13.17 10.70
C LEU A 74 38.29 -13.19 10.39
N ARG A 75 39.04 -14.06 11.10
CA ARG A 75 40.40 -14.40 10.74
C ARG A 75 40.36 -15.40 9.58
N LYS A 76 40.33 -14.88 8.36
CA LYS A 76 40.17 -15.65 7.12
C LYS A 76 41.49 -16.25 6.64
N ARG A 77 41.49 -17.55 6.37
CA ARG A 77 42.67 -18.28 5.84
C ARG A 77 42.77 -18.14 4.33
N ARG A 78 44.01 -17.98 3.86
CA ARG A 78 44.35 -18.11 2.45
C ARG A 78 45.13 -19.43 2.28
N TYR A 79 44.56 -20.37 1.57
CA TYR A 79 45.16 -21.67 1.27
C TYR A 79 46.05 -21.58 0.04
N PHE A 80 47.09 -22.44 -0.01
CA PHE A 80 47.98 -22.59 -1.13
C PHE A 80 47.86 -24.02 -1.68
N CYS A 81 47.66 -24.13 -2.98
CA CYS A 81 47.63 -25.42 -3.68
C CYS A 81 48.97 -25.70 -4.30
N SER A 82 49.65 -26.74 -3.81
CA SER A 82 50.97 -27.14 -4.35
C SER A 82 50.88 -27.75 -5.76
N SER A 83 49.72 -28.30 -6.16
CA SER A 83 49.53 -28.90 -7.47
C SER A 83 49.44 -27.89 -8.62
N CYS A 84 48.89 -26.72 -8.40
CA CYS A 84 48.74 -25.69 -9.43
C CYS A 84 49.38 -24.34 -9.07
N ASN A 85 50.09 -24.24 -7.94
CA ASN A 85 50.76 -23.07 -7.42
C ASN A 85 49.88 -21.85 -7.25
N LYS A 86 48.56 -22.02 -7.04
CA LYS A 86 47.60 -20.93 -6.82
C LYS A 86 47.13 -20.86 -5.37
N ALA A 87 46.84 -19.65 -4.94
CA ALA A 87 46.28 -19.41 -3.62
C ALA A 87 44.87 -18.92 -3.69
N PHE A 88 44.03 -19.36 -2.73
CA PHE A 88 42.62 -19.00 -2.65
C PHE A 88 42.18 -18.83 -1.19
N TYR A 89 41.09 -18.10 -0.97
CA TYR A 89 40.53 -17.94 0.36
C TYR A 89 39.50 -19.02 0.68
N GLU A 90 39.43 -19.42 1.96
CA GLU A 90 38.37 -20.30 2.42
C GLU A 90 36.98 -19.70 2.20
N ASN A 91 36.00 -20.53 1.93
CA ASN A 91 34.60 -20.16 1.79
C ASN A 91 33.89 -20.20 3.15
N ASN A 92 32.88 -19.39 3.30
CA ASN A 92 31.96 -19.38 4.42
C ASN A 92 30.51 -19.35 3.89
N ASN A 93 29.55 -19.73 4.73
CA ASN A 93 28.13 -19.86 4.40
C ASN A 93 27.25 -18.74 4.96
N PHE A 94 27.83 -17.76 5.66
CA PHE A 94 27.08 -16.69 6.32
C PHE A 94 27.31 -15.29 5.72
N ILE A 95 28.13 -15.19 4.65
CA ILE A 95 28.38 -13.95 3.92
C ILE A 95 28.38 -14.22 2.44
N THR A 96 27.52 -13.56 1.70
CA THR A 96 27.59 -13.54 0.24
C THR A 96 28.92 -12.93 -0.25
N LYS A 97 29.51 -13.52 -1.30
CA LYS A 97 30.78 -13.07 -1.88
C LYS A 97 30.78 -11.55 -2.13
N TYR A 98 31.87 -10.87 -1.78
CA TYR A 98 32.06 -9.42 -1.87
C TYR A 98 31.23 -8.56 -0.92
N GLN A 99 30.42 -9.14 -0.04
CA GLN A 99 29.69 -8.37 0.97
C GLN A 99 30.56 -8.12 2.23
N ARG A 100 30.24 -7.06 2.97
CA ARG A 100 30.85 -6.71 4.26
C ARG A 100 29.85 -6.76 5.40
N MET A 101 28.78 -7.51 5.23
CA MET A 101 27.73 -7.76 6.20
C MET A 101 27.25 -9.20 6.07
N THR A 102 26.73 -9.76 7.14
CA THR A 102 26.15 -11.12 7.13
C THR A 102 24.86 -11.15 6.32
N ASP A 103 24.54 -12.33 5.79
CA ASP A 103 23.29 -12.51 5.05
C ASP A 103 22.08 -12.32 5.95
N ARG A 104 22.13 -12.75 7.23
CA ARG A 104 21.08 -12.51 8.22
C ARG A 104 20.87 -11.02 8.52
N PHE A 105 21.94 -10.20 8.55
CA PHE A 105 21.80 -8.76 8.68
C PHE A 105 21.11 -8.14 7.47
N THR A 106 21.43 -8.63 6.27
CA THR A 106 20.75 -8.25 5.03
C THR A 106 19.26 -8.59 5.09
N GLN A 107 18.92 -9.83 5.49
CA GLN A 107 17.52 -10.26 5.67
C GLN A 107 16.78 -9.41 6.70
N HIS A 108 17.45 -9.05 7.80
CA HIS A 108 16.86 -8.19 8.82
C HIS A 108 16.60 -6.76 8.30
N ILE A 109 17.50 -6.17 7.48
CA ILE A 109 17.21 -4.90 6.80
C ILE A 109 15.95 -5.04 5.93
N ILE A 110 15.84 -6.13 5.17
CA ILE A 110 14.68 -6.36 4.30
C ILE A 110 13.41 -6.51 5.12
N SER A 111 13.41 -7.28 6.21
CA SER A 111 12.23 -7.42 7.07
C SER A 111 11.77 -6.08 7.66
N LYS A 112 12.71 -5.21 8.06
CA LYS A 112 12.40 -3.85 8.53
C LYS A 112 11.78 -2.95 7.47
N LEU A 113 11.98 -3.23 6.19
CA LEU A 113 11.33 -2.50 5.10
C LEU A 113 9.81 -2.76 5.01
N ALA A 114 9.28 -3.79 5.65
CA ALA A 114 7.85 -4.03 5.80
C ALA A 114 7.17 -3.06 6.80
N GLU A 115 7.95 -2.39 7.64
CA GLU A 115 7.45 -1.42 8.60
C GLU A 115 7.18 -0.05 7.94
N MET A 116 6.19 0.68 8.47
CA MET A 116 5.86 2.04 8.03
C MET A 116 6.84 3.08 8.61
N ARG A 117 8.09 3.05 8.14
CA ARG A 117 9.20 3.90 8.64
C ARG A 117 10.04 4.45 7.48
N SER A 118 10.81 5.50 7.73
CA SER A 118 11.77 6.01 6.74
C SER A 118 13.01 5.11 6.63
N TYR A 119 13.70 5.16 5.49
CA TYR A 119 14.99 4.47 5.33
C TYR A 119 16.02 4.95 6.36
N THR A 120 16.01 6.26 6.68
CA THR A 120 16.90 6.86 7.68
C THR A 120 16.63 6.32 9.08
N SER A 121 15.35 6.15 9.46
CA SER A 121 15.00 5.56 10.76
C SER A 121 15.45 4.10 10.86
N ILE A 122 15.27 3.30 9.80
CA ILE A 122 15.77 1.91 9.74
C ILE A 122 17.30 1.89 9.82
N ALA A 123 17.97 2.75 9.07
CA ALA A 123 19.43 2.85 9.08
C ALA A 123 20.00 3.21 10.45
N SER A 124 19.36 4.16 11.15
CA SER A 124 19.74 4.57 12.50
C SER A 124 19.59 3.42 13.50
N GLU A 125 18.44 2.72 13.51
CA GLU A 125 18.20 1.57 14.38
C GLU A 125 19.24 0.47 14.19
N LEU A 126 19.53 0.15 12.92
CA LEU A 126 20.47 -0.92 12.58
C LEU A 126 21.94 -0.48 12.58
N GLY A 127 22.20 0.80 12.87
CA GLY A 127 23.55 1.38 12.90
C GLY A 127 24.26 1.25 11.55
N CYS A 128 23.55 1.34 10.40
CA CYS A 128 24.13 1.32 9.06
C CYS A 128 23.84 2.63 8.31
N SER A 129 24.43 2.80 7.12
CA SER A 129 24.16 3.98 6.31
C SER A 129 22.80 3.88 5.61
N ASN A 130 22.15 5.04 5.39
CA ASN A 130 20.91 5.13 4.61
C ASN A 130 21.08 4.53 3.20
N THR A 131 22.22 4.75 2.55
CA THR A 131 22.56 4.17 1.25
C THR A 131 22.62 2.64 1.28
N THR A 132 22.98 2.02 2.41
CA THR A 132 22.95 0.57 2.58
C THR A 132 21.50 0.07 2.58
N VAL A 133 20.61 0.71 3.35
CA VAL A 133 19.19 0.35 3.37
C VAL A 133 18.56 0.52 1.99
N ILE A 134 18.85 1.61 1.28
CA ILE A 134 18.37 1.86 -0.09
C ILE A 134 18.85 0.78 -1.06
N ARG A 135 20.14 0.39 -1.00
CA ARG A 135 20.65 -0.70 -1.86
C ARG A 135 19.93 -2.01 -1.59
N LYS A 136 19.61 -2.33 -0.33
CA LYS A 136 18.84 -3.55 -0.01
C LYS A 136 17.38 -3.43 -0.41
N ALA A 137 16.77 -2.24 -0.30
CA ALA A 137 15.43 -1.97 -0.81
C ALA A 137 15.32 -2.17 -2.35
N ASN A 138 16.38 -1.86 -3.08
CA ASN A 138 16.43 -2.09 -4.54
C ASN A 138 16.48 -3.59 -4.93
N LEU A 139 16.74 -4.50 -4.00
CA LEU A 139 16.65 -5.95 -4.24
C LEU A 139 15.19 -6.44 -4.25
N ILE A 140 14.27 -5.66 -3.69
CA ILE A 140 12.85 -5.99 -3.69
C ILE A 140 12.28 -5.64 -5.05
N SER A 141 11.78 -6.64 -5.76
CA SER A 141 11.09 -6.47 -7.04
C SER A 141 9.85 -7.35 -7.10
N TYR A 142 8.83 -6.86 -7.77
CA TYR A 142 7.60 -7.59 -7.98
C TYR A 142 7.36 -7.72 -9.48
N PRO A 143 7.16 -8.95 -9.97
CA PRO A 143 6.71 -9.17 -11.33
C PRO A 143 5.30 -8.61 -11.50
N LYS A 144 4.87 -8.48 -12.73
CA LYS A 144 3.51 -8.10 -13.06
C LYS A 144 2.53 -9.15 -12.52
N ALA A 145 1.54 -8.71 -11.75
CA ALA A 145 0.52 -9.61 -11.20
C ALA A 145 -0.43 -10.09 -12.30
N GLN A 146 -1.08 -11.24 -12.07
CA GLN A 146 -2.17 -11.72 -12.93
C GLN A 146 -3.44 -10.92 -12.67
N LEU A 147 -4.28 -10.79 -13.70
CA LEU A 147 -5.57 -10.10 -13.55
C LEU A 147 -6.57 -10.98 -12.76
N PRO A 148 -7.25 -10.41 -11.75
CA PRO A 148 -8.23 -11.12 -10.95
C PRO A 148 -9.61 -11.11 -11.62
N LYS A 149 -10.54 -11.91 -11.11
CA LYS A 149 -11.94 -11.87 -11.54
C LYS A 149 -12.64 -10.55 -11.16
N VAL A 150 -12.28 -9.97 -10.02
CA VAL A 150 -12.83 -8.69 -9.51
C VAL A 150 -11.69 -7.71 -9.33
N LEU A 151 -11.52 -6.84 -10.32
CA LEU A 151 -10.47 -5.82 -10.37
C LEU A 151 -11.00 -4.51 -9.79
N ALA A 152 -10.20 -3.80 -8.97
CA ALA A 152 -10.47 -2.41 -8.65
C ALA A 152 -9.36 -1.50 -9.14
N ILE A 153 -9.75 -0.31 -9.58
CA ILE A 153 -8.87 0.76 -10.04
C ILE A 153 -9.23 2.03 -9.29
N ASP A 154 -8.22 2.68 -8.71
CA ASP A 154 -8.39 3.97 -8.03
C ASP A 154 -7.13 4.81 -8.15
N GLU A 155 -7.24 6.11 -7.84
CA GLU A 155 -6.12 7.05 -7.87
C GLU A 155 -5.81 7.61 -6.49
N PHE A 156 -4.54 7.90 -6.25
CA PHE A 156 -4.11 8.59 -5.04
C PHE A 156 -2.99 9.59 -5.32
N LYS A 157 -2.89 10.60 -4.46
CA LYS A 157 -1.82 11.60 -4.55
C LYS A 157 -0.53 11.03 -3.96
N GLY A 158 0.36 10.54 -4.82
CA GLY A 158 1.63 9.92 -4.43
C GLY A 158 2.85 10.83 -4.62
N ASN A 159 2.83 11.79 -5.55
CA ASN A 159 3.92 12.74 -5.83
C ASN A 159 5.27 12.03 -6.03
N THR A 160 5.38 11.13 -7.00
CA THR A 160 6.61 10.43 -7.37
C THR A 160 7.01 10.75 -8.80
N ASP A 161 8.31 10.83 -9.08
CA ASP A 161 8.88 11.06 -10.41
C ASP A 161 8.15 12.18 -11.21
N HIS A 162 7.90 13.32 -10.53
CA HIS A 162 7.19 14.50 -11.08
C HIS A 162 5.69 14.31 -11.36
N GLU A 163 5.14 13.10 -11.18
CA GLU A 163 3.71 12.84 -11.33
C GLU A 163 2.98 13.00 -10.00
N LYS A 164 1.91 13.82 -10.01
CA LYS A 164 1.11 14.14 -8.82
C LYS A 164 0.25 12.97 -8.37
N TYR A 165 -0.36 12.26 -9.30
CA TYR A 165 -1.28 11.17 -9.04
C TYR A 165 -0.72 9.86 -9.58
N GLN A 166 -0.83 8.81 -8.79
CA GLN A 166 -0.56 7.42 -9.15
C GLN A 166 -1.87 6.64 -9.17
N CYS A 167 -1.88 5.55 -9.93
CA CYS A 167 -3.02 4.64 -9.97
C CYS A 167 -2.69 3.36 -9.20
N ILE A 168 -3.64 2.85 -8.43
CA ILE A 168 -3.53 1.58 -7.72
C ILE A 168 -4.50 0.56 -8.29
N ILE A 169 -4.04 -0.67 -8.38
CA ILE A 169 -4.80 -1.80 -8.89
C ILE A 169 -4.86 -2.87 -7.81
N THR A 170 -6.07 -3.33 -7.49
CA THR A 170 -6.28 -4.32 -6.43
C THR A 170 -7.23 -5.44 -6.87
N ASP A 171 -7.08 -6.61 -6.23
CA ASP A 171 -8.08 -7.66 -6.21
C ASP A 171 -9.00 -7.42 -5.01
N VAL A 172 -10.25 -7.05 -5.28
CA VAL A 172 -11.24 -6.75 -4.22
C VAL A 172 -11.65 -8.01 -3.47
N ALA A 173 -11.80 -9.13 -4.18
CA ALA A 173 -12.26 -10.39 -3.61
C ALA A 173 -11.23 -11.00 -2.66
N LYS A 174 -9.95 -10.98 -3.05
CA LYS A 174 -8.84 -11.49 -2.22
C LYS A 174 -8.26 -10.44 -1.28
N LYS A 175 -8.70 -9.19 -1.35
CA LYS A 175 -8.12 -8.05 -0.60
C LYS A 175 -6.61 -7.97 -0.79
N GLN A 176 -6.15 -8.00 -2.03
CA GLN A 176 -4.73 -7.96 -2.40
C GLN A 176 -4.41 -6.74 -3.26
N THR A 177 -3.30 -6.06 -2.95
CA THR A 177 -2.75 -5.03 -3.84
C THR A 177 -1.97 -5.71 -4.95
N LEU A 178 -2.38 -5.50 -6.20
CA LEU A 178 -1.77 -6.14 -7.36
C LEU A 178 -0.62 -5.31 -7.93
N ASP A 179 -0.87 -4.03 -8.14
CA ASP A 179 0.13 -3.13 -8.70
C ASP A 179 -0.16 -1.67 -8.38
N ILE A 180 0.87 -0.83 -8.63
CA ILE A 180 0.79 0.62 -8.58
C ILE A 180 1.41 1.14 -9.86
N LEU A 181 0.73 2.04 -10.54
CA LEU A 181 1.17 2.64 -11.78
C LEU A 181 1.66 4.08 -11.56
N PRO A 182 2.63 4.55 -12.34
CA PRO A 182 3.32 5.82 -12.09
C PRO A 182 2.42 7.05 -12.19
N ASN A 183 1.34 6.94 -12.95
CA ASN A 183 0.41 8.03 -13.19
C ASN A 183 -1.01 7.52 -13.48
N ARG A 184 -1.93 8.42 -13.83
CA ARG A 184 -3.32 8.11 -14.21
C ARG A 184 -3.63 8.46 -15.67
N LYS A 185 -2.63 8.64 -16.53
CA LYS A 185 -2.82 8.97 -17.94
C LYS A 185 -3.47 7.78 -18.65
N VAL A 186 -4.47 8.07 -19.49
CA VAL A 186 -5.25 7.01 -20.16
C VAL A 186 -4.35 6.15 -21.03
N GLU A 187 -3.41 6.76 -21.72
CA GLU A 187 -2.49 6.10 -22.62
C GLU A 187 -1.62 5.06 -21.88
N ASP A 188 -1.07 5.45 -20.73
CA ASP A 188 -0.20 4.58 -19.92
C ASP A 188 -1.01 3.45 -19.28
N LEU A 189 -2.21 3.74 -18.78
CA LEU A 189 -3.13 2.75 -18.24
C LEU A 189 -3.60 1.78 -19.32
N TYR A 190 -3.92 2.28 -20.50
CA TYR A 190 -4.30 1.47 -21.67
C TYR A 190 -3.16 0.50 -22.03
N GLN A 191 -1.94 1.01 -22.21
CA GLN A 191 -0.77 0.18 -22.52
C GLN A 191 -0.53 -0.88 -21.45
N TYR A 192 -0.66 -0.50 -20.17
CA TYR A 192 -0.52 -1.45 -19.07
C TYR A 192 -1.54 -2.60 -19.18
N PHE A 193 -2.82 -2.31 -19.38
CA PHE A 193 -3.83 -3.37 -19.48
C PHE A 193 -3.73 -4.15 -20.78
N MET A 194 -3.38 -3.51 -21.89
CA MET A 194 -3.19 -4.20 -23.17
C MET A 194 -1.93 -5.09 -23.20
N SER A 195 -1.00 -4.91 -22.26
CA SER A 195 0.14 -5.82 -22.11
C SER A 195 -0.23 -7.18 -21.48
N PHE A 196 -1.48 -7.38 -21.04
CA PHE A 196 -2.04 -8.69 -20.71
C PHE A 196 -2.67 -9.32 -21.94
N SER A 197 -2.62 -10.65 -22.01
CA SER A 197 -3.27 -11.38 -23.10
C SER A 197 -4.79 -11.14 -23.11
N LYS A 198 -5.42 -11.27 -24.28
CA LYS A 198 -6.87 -11.16 -24.37
C LYS A 198 -7.56 -12.17 -23.43
N ALA A 199 -7.05 -13.40 -23.37
CA ALA A 199 -7.59 -14.45 -22.50
C ALA A 199 -7.54 -14.10 -21.01
N GLU A 200 -6.51 -13.35 -20.55
CA GLU A 200 -6.47 -12.86 -19.17
C GLU A 200 -7.45 -11.72 -18.94
N ARG A 201 -7.57 -10.78 -19.88
CA ARG A 201 -8.51 -9.66 -19.79
C ARG A 201 -9.97 -10.14 -19.82
N ASP A 202 -10.28 -11.16 -20.60
CA ASP A 202 -11.62 -11.75 -20.70
C ASP A 202 -12.05 -12.49 -19.41
N LYS A 203 -11.11 -12.85 -18.52
CA LYS A 203 -11.41 -13.44 -17.21
C LYS A 203 -11.87 -12.41 -16.17
N VAL A 204 -11.64 -11.12 -16.41
CA VAL A 204 -12.11 -10.05 -15.52
C VAL A 204 -13.62 -9.92 -15.69
N ALA A 205 -14.37 -10.27 -14.66
CA ALA A 205 -15.82 -10.21 -14.68
C ALA A 205 -16.37 -8.87 -14.15
N TYR A 206 -15.66 -8.26 -13.21
CA TYR A 206 -16.10 -7.01 -12.57
C TYR A 206 -14.93 -6.03 -12.44
N ILE A 207 -15.21 -4.74 -12.66
CA ILE A 207 -14.26 -3.65 -12.45
C ILE A 207 -14.90 -2.64 -11.50
N VAL A 208 -14.35 -2.55 -10.29
CA VAL A 208 -14.80 -1.61 -9.26
C VAL A 208 -14.02 -0.31 -9.38
N MET A 209 -14.71 0.82 -9.46
CA MET A 209 -14.08 2.14 -9.61
C MET A 209 -14.96 3.24 -9.03
N ASP A 210 -14.37 4.43 -8.87
CA ASP A 210 -15.15 5.63 -8.64
C ASP A 210 -15.95 6.03 -9.92
N MET A 211 -16.81 7.04 -9.81
CA MET A 211 -17.60 7.52 -10.94
C MET A 211 -16.77 8.41 -11.89
N SER A 212 -15.59 7.93 -12.29
CA SER A 212 -14.71 8.59 -13.25
C SER A 212 -15.05 8.19 -14.68
N THR A 213 -15.40 9.17 -15.51
CA THR A 213 -15.66 8.94 -16.93
C THR A 213 -14.43 8.42 -17.68
N LEU A 214 -13.24 8.81 -17.20
CA LEU A 214 -11.95 8.37 -17.75
C LEU A 214 -11.77 6.86 -17.51
N PHE A 215 -11.89 6.41 -16.27
CA PHE A 215 -11.77 4.99 -15.94
C PHE A 215 -12.88 4.15 -16.55
N ARG A 216 -14.10 4.70 -16.64
CA ARG A 216 -15.23 4.03 -17.33
C ARG A 216 -14.92 3.73 -18.78
N ARG A 217 -14.38 4.71 -19.52
CA ARG A 217 -14.00 4.53 -20.93
C ARG A 217 -12.85 3.53 -21.05
N LEU A 218 -11.82 3.63 -20.22
CA LEU A 218 -10.71 2.69 -20.19
C LEU A 218 -11.20 1.25 -19.92
N ALA A 219 -12.07 1.07 -18.93
CA ALA A 219 -12.62 -0.24 -18.59
C ALA A 219 -13.38 -0.86 -19.75
N LYS A 220 -14.28 -0.11 -20.41
CA LYS A 220 -15.02 -0.58 -21.60
C LYS A 220 -14.12 -0.96 -22.77
N THR A 221 -12.99 -0.26 -22.93
CA THR A 221 -12.05 -0.55 -24.01
C THR A 221 -11.17 -1.75 -23.72
N CYS A 222 -10.62 -1.83 -22.51
CA CYS A 222 -9.68 -2.91 -22.16
C CYS A 222 -10.37 -4.22 -21.75
N PHE A 223 -11.59 -4.14 -21.23
CA PHE A 223 -12.33 -5.26 -20.65
C PHE A 223 -13.81 -5.27 -21.12
N PRO A 224 -14.07 -5.51 -22.40
CA PRO A 224 -15.41 -5.37 -22.96
C PRO A 224 -16.44 -6.31 -22.34
N ASN A 225 -16.00 -7.45 -21.77
CA ASN A 225 -16.84 -8.45 -21.14
C ASN A 225 -17.09 -8.19 -19.64
N ALA A 226 -16.38 -7.22 -19.03
CA ALA A 226 -16.50 -6.93 -17.61
C ALA A 226 -17.67 -6.00 -17.31
N SER A 227 -18.40 -6.30 -16.24
CA SER A 227 -19.38 -5.39 -15.67
C SER A 227 -18.69 -4.33 -14.81
N ILE A 228 -18.98 -3.06 -15.05
CA ILE A 228 -18.44 -1.95 -14.26
C ILE A 228 -19.30 -1.76 -13.03
N VAL A 229 -18.66 -1.62 -11.88
CA VAL A 229 -19.27 -1.46 -10.55
C VAL A 229 -18.87 -0.09 -10.00
N ALA A 230 -19.83 0.82 -9.84
CA ALA A 230 -19.59 2.14 -9.24
C ALA A 230 -19.42 2.03 -7.72
N ASP A 231 -18.40 2.66 -7.15
CA ASP A 231 -18.22 2.64 -5.70
C ASP A 231 -19.40 3.29 -4.96
N LYS A 232 -20.03 2.50 -4.07
CA LYS A 232 -21.23 2.91 -3.31
C LYS A 232 -21.00 4.19 -2.50
N PHE A 233 -19.84 4.32 -1.89
CA PHE A 233 -19.49 5.50 -1.10
C PHE A 233 -19.49 6.76 -1.97
N HIS A 234 -19.08 6.63 -3.23
CA HIS A 234 -18.96 7.76 -4.16
C HIS A 234 -20.31 8.36 -4.52
N PHE A 235 -21.29 7.54 -4.96
CA PHE A 235 -22.61 8.10 -5.34
C PHE A 235 -23.43 8.59 -4.14
N ILE A 236 -23.32 7.96 -2.96
CA ILE A 236 -23.92 8.46 -1.72
C ILE A 236 -23.31 9.80 -1.35
N ARG A 237 -22.00 9.95 -1.45
CA ARG A 237 -21.28 11.21 -1.20
C ARG A 237 -21.75 12.34 -2.11
N LEU A 238 -22.00 12.06 -3.40
CA LEU A 238 -22.51 13.06 -4.34
C LEU A 238 -23.88 13.60 -3.93
N VAL A 239 -24.78 12.73 -3.48
CA VAL A 239 -26.11 13.14 -2.97
C VAL A 239 -25.97 14.01 -1.72
N ASN A 240 -25.14 13.61 -0.77
CA ASN A 240 -24.87 14.40 0.43
C ASN A 240 -24.21 15.75 0.11
N TRP A 241 -23.37 15.84 -0.93
CA TRP A 241 -22.80 17.11 -1.38
C TRP A 241 -23.83 18.03 -2.03
N ALA A 242 -24.77 17.50 -2.80
CA ALA A 242 -25.87 18.30 -3.35
C ALA A 242 -26.74 18.90 -2.24
N LEU A 243 -27.07 18.11 -1.21
CA LEU A 243 -27.78 18.58 -0.02
C LEU A 243 -26.98 19.66 0.73
N GLU A 244 -25.71 19.41 0.99
CA GLU A 244 -24.82 20.35 1.69
C GLU A 244 -24.62 21.66 0.91
N HIS A 245 -24.55 21.59 -0.42
CA HIS A 245 -24.49 22.78 -1.26
C HIS A 245 -25.78 23.60 -1.14
N THR A 246 -26.94 22.95 -1.21
CA THR A 246 -28.27 23.61 -1.03
C THR A 246 -28.35 24.26 0.35
N ARG A 247 -27.99 23.54 1.42
CA ARG A 247 -27.95 24.09 2.77
C ARG A 247 -27.06 25.34 2.85
N LYS A 248 -25.87 25.31 2.31
CA LYS A 248 -24.96 26.47 2.34
C LYS A 248 -25.49 27.65 1.52
N SER A 249 -26.16 27.39 0.42
CA SER A 249 -26.78 28.44 -0.40
C SER A 249 -27.91 29.13 0.37
N GLU A 250 -28.82 28.37 0.99
CA GLU A 250 -29.91 28.90 1.79
C GLU A 250 -29.41 29.60 3.07
N GLN A 251 -28.39 29.05 3.72
CA GLN A 251 -27.79 29.64 4.92
C GLN A 251 -27.28 31.08 4.68
N LYS A 252 -26.84 31.41 3.47
CA LYS A 252 -26.38 32.77 3.14
C LYS A 252 -27.53 33.81 3.19
N LYS A 253 -28.78 33.36 3.03
CA LYS A 253 -29.97 34.21 3.05
C LYS A 253 -30.51 34.47 4.46
N PHE A 254 -30.00 33.72 5.46
CA PHE A 254 -30.51 33.77 6.83
C PHE A 254 -29.89 34.90 7.68
N SER A 255 -30.59 35.31 8.73
CA SER A 255 -30.07 36.18 9.79
C SER A 255 -28.84 35.53 10.47
N LYS A 256 -28.01 36.33 11.16
CA LYS A 256 -26.82 35.86 11.88
C LYS A 256 -27.11 34.70 12.84
N GLN A 257 -28.22 34.82 13.61
CA GLN A 257 -28.61 33.78 14.58
C GLN A 257 -28.99 32.47 13.87
N ARG A 258 -29.82 32.51 12.82
CA ARG A 258 -30.19 31.33 12.03
C ARG A 258 -28.98 30.71 11.33
N ARG A 259 -28.01 31.52 10.84
CA ARG A 259 -26.75 31.01 10.24
C ARG A 259 -25.94 30.19 11.24
N ILE A 260 -25.85 30.60 12.51
CA ILE A 260 -25.13 29.85 13.55
C ILE A 260 -25.85 28.52 13.81
N TYR A 261 -27.17 28.52 13.91
CA TYR A 261 -27.97 27.31 14.06
C TYR A 261 -27.72 26.30 12.92
N PHE A 262 -27.77 26.75 11.68
CA PHE A 262 -27.56 25.90 10.53
C PHE A 262 -26.07 25.46 10.32
N LYS A 263 -25.09 26.16 10.88
CA LYS A 263 -23.67 25.79 10.77
C LYS A 263 -23.39 24.43 11.40
N LYS A 264 -24.08 24.06 12.47
CA LYS A 264 -23.92 22.77 13.16
C LYS A 264 -24.87 21.67 12.63
N SER A 265 -25.73 21.97 11.69
CA SER A 265 -26.81 21.09 11.22
C SER A 265 -26.41 20.07 10.16
N ARG A 266 -25.18 20.15 9.60
CA ARG A 266 -24.74 19.28 8.50
C ARG A 266 -24.92 17.81 8.82
N TRP A 267 -24.51 17.38 9.99
CA TRP A 267 -24.53 15.98 10.38
C TRP A 267 -25.96 15.44 10.60
N ILE A 268 -26.88 16.25 11.08
CA ILE A 268 -28.32 15.90 11.20
C ILE A 268 -28.92 15.70 9.80
N LEU A 269 -28.69 16.64 8.88
CA LEU A 269 -29.24 16.60 7.54
C LEU A 269 -28.67 15.45 6.70
N THR A 270 -27.42 15.01 6.95
CA THR A 270 -26.80 13.90 6.20
C THR A 270 -27.13 12.52 6.74
N LYS A 271 -27.55 12.39 8.02
CA LYS A 271 -28.08 11.13 8.58
C LYS A 271 -29.42 10.76 7.93
N SER A 272 -29.71 9.48 7.83
CA SER A 272 -31.05 8.99 7.49
C SER A 272 -31.99 9.18 8.66
N PHE A 273 -33.26 9.48 8.39
CA PHE A 273 -34.29 9.84 9.41
C PHE A 273 -34.35 8.82 10.55
N HIS A 274 -34.41 7.54 10.23
CA HIS A 274 -34.50 6.44 11.19
C HIS A 274 -33.26 6.25 12.09
N LYS A 275 -32.15 6.91 11.78
CA LYS A 275 -30.89 6.90 12.57
C LYS A 275 -30.77 8.11 13.50
N LEU A 276 -31.72 9.03 13.45
CA LEU A 276 -31.75 10.20 14.29
C LEU A 276 -32.41 9.89 15.65
N THR A 277 -31.89 10.48 16.73
CA THR A 277 -32.54 10.45 18.01
C THR A 277 -33.82 11.32 17.99
N SER A 278 -34.72 11.19 18.97
CA SER A 278 -35.95 11.99 19.03
C SER A 278 -35.65 13.50 19.04
N GLU A 279 -34.62 13.93 19.76
CA GLU A 279 -34.18 15.32 19.79
C GLU A 279 -33.64 15.79 18.42
N GLU A 280 -32.86 14.96 17.75
CA GLU A 280 -32.32 15.23 16.41
C GLU A 280 -33.45 15.30 15.37
N GLN A 281 -34.47 14.45 15.48
CA GLN A 281 -35.66 14.50 14.62
C GLN A 281 -36.41 15.81 14.78
N LEU A 282 -36.64 16.26 16.04
CA LEU A 282 -37.26 17.55 16.29
C LEU A 282 -36.46 18.71 15.72
N GLN A 283 -35.12 18.68 15.89
CA GLN A 283 -34.23 19.67 15.29
C GLN A 283 -34.31 19.65 13.77
N LEU A 284 -34.35 18.48 13.15
CA LEU A 284 -34.48 18.30 11.69
C LEU A 284 -35.81 18.90 11.22
N LEU A 285 -36.96 18.59 11.89
CA LEU A 285 -38.26 19.13 11.53
C LEU A 285 -38.27 20.65 11.57
N ASN A 286 -37.65 21.24 12.59
CA ASN A 286 -37.50 22.69 12.69
C ASN A 286 -36.62 23.27 11.57
N MET A 287 -35.54 22.55 11.17
CA MET A 287 -34.67 23.02 10.07
C MET A 287 -35.36 22.98 8.72
N ILE A 288 -36.09 21.93 8.41
CA ILE A 288 -36.76 21.77 7.11
C ILE A 288 -38.01 22.65 7.00
N SER A 289 -38.60 23.13 8.14
CA SER A 289 -39.69 24.09 8.14
C SER A 289 -39.23 25.51 7.76
N ILE A 290 -37.97 25.86 8.03
CA ILE A 290 -37.43 27.22 7.81
C ILE A 290 -37.18 27.50 6.32
N SER A 291 -36.86 26.47 5.53
CA SER A 291 -36.51 26.63 4.09
C SER A 291 -37.09 25.49 3.26
N GLU A 292 -37.92 25.84 2.31
CA GLU A 292 -38.50 24.90 1.36
C GLU A 292 -37.42 24.17 0.54
N ASN A 293 -36.36 24.88 0.14
CA ASN A 293 -35.26 24.27 -0.62
C ASN A 293 -34.50 23.24 0.23
N ILE A 294 -34.28 23.52 1.52
CA ILE A 294 -33.62 22.52 2.42
C ILE A 294 -34.55 21.32 2.61
N ARG A 295 -35.86 21.53 2.77
CA ARG A 295 -36.86 20.47 2.86
C ARG A 295 -36.84 19.58 1.62
N LYS A 296 -36.94 20.17 0.41
CA LYS A 296 -36.90 19.43 -0.87
C LYS A 296 -35.61 18.67 -1.00
N ALA A 297 -34.47 19.28 -0.70
CA ALA A 297 -33.15 18.64 -0.79
C ALA A 297 -33.01 17.44 0.18
N TYR A 298 -33.51 17.58 1.42
CA TYR A 298 -33.55 16.51 2.39
C TYR A 298 -34.43 15.35 1.92
N MET A 299 -35.63 15.65 1.44
CA MET A 299 -36.57 14.65 0.91
C MET A 299 -35.96 13.90 -0.29
N LEU A 300 -35.28 14.61 -1.19
CA LEU A 300 -34.56 13.98 -2.32
C LEU A 300 -33.42 13.06 -1.85
N LYS A 301 -32.70 13.43 -0.80
CA LYS A 301 -31.67 12.57 -0.19
C LYS A 301 -32.30 11.28 0.38
N GLU A 302 -33.39 11.40 1.16
CA GLU A 302 -34.09 10.22 1.72
C GLU A 302 -34.67 9.35 0.61
N LEU A 303 -35.31 9.95 -0.40
CA LEU A 303 -35.85 9.22 -1.55
C LEU A 303 -34.77 8.44 -2.32
N PHE A 304 -33.57 9.04 -2.47
CA PHE A 304 -32.43 8.34 -3.08
C PHE A 304 -32.00 7.14 -2.23
N HIS A 305 -31.89 7.32 -0.91
CA HIS A 305 -31.56 6.22 0.00
C HIS A 305 -32.59 5.10 -0.04
N ASN A 306 -33.87 5.43 -0.11
CA ASN A 306 -34.93 4.44 -0.26
C ASN A 306 -34.85 3.73 -1.61
N ALA A 307 -34.58 4.47 -2.70
CA ALA A 307 -34.45 3.90 -4.04
C ALA A 307 -33.32 2.85 -4.12
N ILE A 308 -32.13 3.15 -3.55
CA ILE A 308 -30.98 2.23 -3.59
C ILE A 308 -31.09 1.05 -2.63
N ASN A 309 -32.05 1.03 -1.72
CA ASN A 309 -32.32 -0.07 -0.80
C ASN A 309 -33.65 -0.79 -1.10
N SER A 310 -34.30 -0.47 -2.21
CA SER A 310 -35.56 -1.09 -2.63
C SER A 310 -35.32 -2.34 -3.46
N GLU A 311 -36.35 -3.18 -3.59
CA GLU A 311 -36.32 -4.37 -4.45
C GLU A 311 -36.23 -4.00 -5.93
N ASP A 312 -36.98 -2.99 -6.39
CA ASP A 312 -36.90 -2.47 -7.76
C ASP A 312 -36.10 -1.17 -7.81
N ILE A 313 -34.77 -1.34 -7.79
CA ILE A 313 -33.81 -0.24 -7.77
C ILE A 313 -33.97 0.64 -9.02
N LEU A 314 -34.12 0.05 -10.20
CA LEU A 314 -34.17 0.80 -11.46
C LEU A 314 -35.39 1.72 -11.49
N LYS A 315 -36.57 1.20 -11.21
CA LYS A 315 -37.83 1.96 -11.16
C LYS A 315 -37.74 3.11 -10.18
N ASN A 316 -37.26 2.84 -8.96
CA ASN A 316 -37.19 3.85 -7.92
C ASN A 316 -36.11 4.90 -8.18
N LEU A 317 -35.02 4.57 -8.85
CA LEU A 317 -34.03 5.56 -9.33
C LEU A 317 -34.60 6.44 -10.45
N LEU A 318 -35.45 5.91 -11.33
CA LEU A 318 -36.13 6.72 -12.35
C LEU A 318 -37.14 7.69 -11.71
N ILE A 319 -37.94 7.23 -10.71
CA ILE A 319 -38.82 8.11 -9.94
C ILE A 319 -38.04 9.21 -9.23
N TRP A 320 -36.90 8.85 -8.63
CA TRP A 320 -36.00 9.83 -8.00
C TRP A 320 -35.45 10.83 -9.02
N TYR A 321 -35.05 10.36 -10.21
CA TYR A 321 -34.56 11.22 -11.29
C TYR A 321 -35.58 12.30 -11.64
N GLU A 322 -36.83 11.91 -11.93
CA GLU A 322 -37.91 12.87 -12.28
C GLU A 322 -38.15 13.89 -11.17
N LYS A 323 -38.25 13.45 -9.89
CA LYS A 323 -38.44 14.34 -8.77
C LYS A 323 -37.25 15.30 -8.56
N ALA A 324 -36.03 14.83 -8.78
CA ALA A 324 -34.83 15.67 -8.71
C ALA A 324 -34.80 16.72 -9.82
N LYS A 325 -35.21 16.37 -11.05
CA LYS A 325 -35.34 17.30 -12.20
C LYS A 325 -36.40 18.38 -11.95
N GLN A 326 -37.54 18.00 -11.35
CA GLN A 326 -38.67 18.91 -11.08
C GLN A 326 -38.50 19.72 -9.79
N SER A 327 -37.47 19.47 -8.99
CA SER A 327 -37.31 20.08 -7.66
C SER A 327 -37.02 21.59 -7.69
N GLY A 328 -36.54 22.13 -8.81
CA GLY A 328 -36.06 23.51 -8.90
C GLY A 328 -34.70 23.73 -8.26
N ILE A 329 -34.03 22.68 -7.75
CA ILE A 329 -32.70 22.75 -7.14
C ILE A 329 -31.63 22.35 -8.18
N GLU A 330 -30.94 23.33 -8.75
CA GLU A 330 -29.96 23.12 -9.84
C GLU A 330 -28.96 22.00 -9.54
N LYS A 331 -28.45 21.91 -8.30
CA LYS A 331 -27.45 20.89 -7.94
C LYS A 331 -28.04 19.48 -7.95
N PHE A 332 -29.29 19.29 -7.55
CA PHE A 332 -29.97 18.01 -7.65
C PHE A 332 -30.35 17.66 -9.08
N SER A 333 -30.74 18.64 -9.90
CA SER A 333 -31.02 18.44 -11.31
C SER A 333 -29.77 17.94 -12.07
N LYS A 334 -28.61 18.58 -11.85
CA LYS A 334 -27.32 18.13 -12.44
C LYS A 334 -26.87 16.77 -11.90
N LEU A 335 -27.09 16.53 -10.64
CA LEU A 335 -26.77 15.23 -10.01
C LEU A 335 -27.66 14.11 -10.60
N ALA A 336 -28.93 14.41 -10.86
CA ALA A 336 -29.83 13.45 -11.48
C ALA A 336 -29.31 12.95 -12.83
N ASP A 337 -28.83 13.84 -13.70
CA ASP A 337 -28.22 13.45 -14.97
C ASP A 337 -26.99 12.56 -14.78
N THR A 338 -26.18 12.87 -13.75
CA THR A 338 -25.02 12.04 -13.39
C THR A 338 -25.45 10.66 -12.96
N ILE A 339 -26.37 10.55 -11.99
CA ILE A 339 -26.88 9.25 -11.48
C ILE A 339 -27.54 8.46 -12.61
N TYR A 340 -28.34 9.11 -13.45
CA TYR A 340 -28.99 8.45 -14.58
C TYR A 340 -27.96 7.86 -15.57
N SER A 341 -26.90 8.62 -15.89
CA SER A 341 -25.84 8.15 -16.79
C SER A 341 -25.03 6.97 -16.20
N TRP A 342 -25.02 6.81 -14.88
CA TRP A 342 -24.31 5.75 -14.15
C TRP A 342 -25.27 4.69 -13.56
N LYS A 343 -26.52 4.68 -13.91
CA LYS A 343 -27.53 3.80 -13.30
C LYS A 343 -27.17 2.31 -13.35
N ASN A 344 -26.63 1.85 -14.49
CA ASN A 344 -26.27 0.44 -14.65
C ASN A 344 -25.13 0.02 -13.72
N GLU A 345 -24.11 0.86 -13.59
CA GLU A 345 -22.95 0.64 -12.72
C GLU A 345 -23.32 0.76 -11.24
N ILE A 346 -24.27 1.62 -10.91
CA ILE A 346 -24.84 1.74 -9.55
C ILE A 346 -25.65 0.49 -9.20
N ILE A 347 -26.50 0.01 -10.11
CA ILE A 347 -27.29 -1.23 -9.91
C ILE A 347 -26.33 -2.42 -9.77
N ALA A 348 -25.29 -2.51 -10.60
CA ALA A 348 -24.27 -3.54 -10.48
C ALA A 348 -23.59 -3.52 -9.10
N ALA A 349 -23.31 -2.33 -8.54
CA ALA A 349 -22.73 -2.18 -7.21
C ALA A 349 -23.65 -2.70 -6.10
N LEU A 350 -24.95 -2.40 -6.21
CA LEU A 350 -25.95 -2.81 -5.21
C LEU A 350 -26.22 -4.31 -5.26
N ASN A 351 -26.22 -4.90 -6.46
CA ASN A 351 -26.47 -6.33 -6.67
C ASN A 351 -25.27 -7.21 -6.29
N THR A 352 -24.03 -6.73 -6.54
CA THR A 352 -22.81 -7.52 -6.27
C THR A 352 -22.25 -7.30 -4.86
N GLY A 353 -22.56 -6.17 -4.24
CA GLY A 353 -22.00 -5.77 -2.96
C GLY A 353 -20.51 -5.41 -3.00
N PHE A 354 -19.85 -5.42 -4.17
CA PHE A 354 -18.45 -5.01 -4.28
C PHE A 354 -18.28 -3.52 -4.01
N THR A 355 -17.25 -3.17 -3.24
CA THR A 355 -16.92 -1.79 -2.88
C THR A 355 -15.41 -1.53 -3.04
N ASN A 356 -15.06 -0.25 -3.17
CA ASN A 356 -13.66 0.17 -3.27
C ASN A 356 -12.96 0.31 -1.90
N GLY A 357 -13.61 -0.11 -0.80
CA GLY A 357 -13.14 0.12 0.57
C GLY A 357 -11.74 -0.45 0.85
N TYR A 358 -11.40 -1.64 0.31
CA TYR A 358 -10.05 -2.19 0.42
C TYR A 358 -9.02 -1.31 -0.30
N THR A 359 -9.32 -0.88 -1.52
CA THR A 359 -8.46 -0.01 -2.33
C THR A 359 -8.25 1.34 -1.67
N GLU A 360 -9.30 1.92 -1.07
CA GLU A 360 -9.20 3.15 -0.28
C GLU A 360 -8.28 2.96 0.94
N GLY A 361 -8.38 1.83 1.64
CA GLY A 361 -7.45 1.45 2.70
C GLY A 361 -6.00 1.36 2.22
N CYS A 362 -5.77 0.83 1.00
CA CYS A 362 -4.45 0.80 0.37
C CYS A 362 -3.95 2.20 0.02
N ASN A 363 -4.80 3.08 -0.50
CA ASN A 363 -4.49 4.48 -0.76
C ASN A 363 -4.08 5.22 0.53
N ASN A 364 -4.74 4.95 1.64
CA ASN A 364 -4.39 5.52 2.93
C ASN A 364 -3.02 5.02 3.40
N ARG A 365 -2.71 3.73 3.25
CA ARG A 365 -1.37 3.17 3.51
C ARG A 365 -0.30 3.85 2.65
N ALA A 366 -0.56 4.06 1.36
CA ALA A 366 0.34 4.77 0.44
C ALA A 366 0.63 6.20 0.92
N LYS A 367 -0.40 6.94 1.34
CA LYS A 367 -0.27 8.31 1.89
C LYS A 367 0.52 8.32 3.20
N VAL A 368 0.31 7.35 4.09
CA VAL A 368 1.08 7.22 5.34
C VAL A 368 2.54 6.92 5.03
N LEU A 369 2.84 5.96 4.15
CA LEU A 369 4.22 5.65 3.75
C LEU A 369 4.94 6.89 3.20
N LYS A 370 4.28 7.68 2.35
CA LYS A 370 4.83 8.94 1.81
C LYS A 370 5.15 9.94 2.94
N ARG A 371 4.25 10.08 3.91
CA ARG A 371 4.41 11.01 5.03
C ARG A 371 5.59 10.60 5.91
N VAL A 372 5.64 9.34 6.36
CA VAL A 372 6.70 8.85 7.25
C VAL A 372 8.06 8.73 6.56
N SER A 373 8.08 8.66 5.23
CA SER A 373 9.32 8.57 4.44
C SER A 373 9.90 9.93 4.07
N PHE A 374 9.28 11.05 4.47
CA PHE A 374 9.76 12.41 4.21
C PHE A 374 10.14 12.68 2.75
N GLY A 375 9.39 12.16 1.80
CA GLY A 375 9.60 12.43 0.38
C GLY A 375 10.29 11.31 -0.40
N LEU A 376 9.85 10.07 -0.25
CA LEU A 376 10.21 8.97 -1.14
C LEU A 376 9.75 9.30 -2.58
N ARG A 377 10.64 9.89 -3.40
CA ARG A 377 10.31 10.45 -4.73
C ARG A 377 10.42 9.41 -5.84
N ASN A 378 11.38 8.50 -5.78
CA ASN A 378 11.57 7.47 -6.81
C ASN A 378 10.39 6.49 -6.82
N PHE A 379 9.70 6.42 -7.96
CA PHE A 379 8.49 5.64 -8.13
C PHE A 379 8.73 4.13 -7.92
N ASN A 380 9.77 3.56 -8.53
CA ASN A 380 10.05 2.12 -8.44
C ASN A 380 10.29 1.68 -6.99
N ARG A 381 11.04 2.46 -6.21
CA ARG A 381 11.24 2.18 -4.77
C ARG A 381 9.96 2.32 -3.98
N PHE A 382 9.15 3.33 -4.30
CA PHE A 382 7.86 3.54 -3.66
C PHE A 382 6.91 2.37 -3.96
N ARG A 383 6.74 2.01 -5.24
CA ARG A 383 5.93 0.88 -5.70
C ARG A 383 6.35 -0.43 -5.00
N ASN A 384 7.62 -0.81 -5.15
CA ASN A 384 8.11 -2.07 -4.60
C ASN A 384 7.97 -2.14 -3.09
N ARG A 385 8.23 -1.03 -2.39
CA ARG A 385 8.06 -0.98 -0.94
C ARG A 385 6.60 -1.09 -0.51
N LEU A 386 5.68 -0.42 -1.22
CA LEU A 386 4.27 -0.49 -0.88
C LEU A 386 3.70 -1.90 -1.13
N LEU A 387 4.10 -2.55 -2.22
CA LEU A 387 3.76 -3.95 -2.49
C LEU A 387 4.35 -4.88 -1.43
N PHE A 388 5.59 -4.64 -1.00
CA PHE A 388 6.22 -5.43 0.07
C PHE A 388 5.49 -5.30 1.40
N ILE A 389 5.11 -4.08 1.80
CA ILE A 389 4.30 -3.84 3.00
C ILE A 389 2.92 -4.51 2.89
N ALA A 390 2.33 -4.54 1.71
CA ALA A 390 1.05 -5.18 1.48
C ALA A 390 1.14 -6.71 1.59
N SER A 391 2.17 -7.33 0.98
CA SER A 391 2.38 -8.79 0.99
C SER A 391 2.81 -9.33 2.36
N SER A 392 3.50 -8.54 3.19
CA SER A 392 3.94 -8.98 4.52
C SER A 392 2.85 -8.98 5.59
N LYS A 393 1.64 -8.46 5.27
CA LYS A 393 0.48 -8.42 6.18
C LYS A 393 -0.65 -9.39 5.78
N SER A 394 -0.49 -10.08 4.67
CA SER A 394 -1.33 -11.21 4.25
C SER A 394 -0.74 -12.50 4.78
#